data_fded1d81606237a33427a7e55ae5961b
#
_entry.id   fded1d81606237a33427a7e55ae5961b
#
_cell.length_a   1.000
_cell.length_b   1.000
_cell.length_c   1.000
_cell.angle_alpha   90.00
_cell.angle_beta   90.00
_cell.angle_gamma   90.00
#
_symmetry.space_group_name_H-M   'P 1'
#
loop_
_entity.id
_entity.type
_entity.pdbx_description
1 polymer ?
#
loop_
_entity_poly.entity_id
_entity_poly.type
_entity_poly.pdbx_seq_one_letter_code
_entity_poly.pdbx_strand_id
1 'polypeptide(L)'
;METTNELNSCLMLAVNLMTPVDLAYVFDAPDLKDTGIELDSHITLLYAQGKEIPKKNIIPDLRDILGDEEYDNFLEVYCKNQVFHKALDIFDLGSFENDSDYIILKLKKNFELWNKVSLINKGLRVQYGVSSDFDTYTPHVSLAELNPGTARKYLESEKLMTVLEDSYINFEDLILSYGKSNEPEDRKQYYLTNFKAIDRYFRIAGLKKTNAEILKEEEK
;
A
#
# COMPACT_ATOMS: atom_id res chain seq x y z
N MET A 1 -13.24 -32.17 -5.83
CA MET A 1 -12.49 -31.32 -4.88
C MET A 1 -13.30 -30.04 -4.75
N GLU A 2 -13.99 -29.86 -3.65
CA GLU A 2 -14.63 -28.58 -3.35
C GLU A 2 -13.48 -27.57 -3.14
N THR A 3 -13.38 -26.59 -4.03
CA THR A 3 -12.55 -25.42 -3.78
C THR A 3 -13.19 -24.69 -2.61
N THR A 4 -12.61 -24.84 -1.43
CA THR A 4 -12.94 -23.97 -0.29
C THR A 4 -12.70 -22.54 -0.76
N ASN A 5 -13.78 -21.76 -0.83
CA ASN A 5 -13.76 -20.33 -1.14
C ASN A 5 -13.12 -19.59 0.04
N GLU A 6 -11.82 -19.77 0.24
CA GLU A 6 -11.09 -19.13 1.33
C GLU A 6 -10.92 -17.65 0.99
N LEU A 7 -11.44 -16.80 1.87
CA LEU A 7 -11.24 -15.35 1.77
C LEU A 7 -9.83 -14.99 2.22
N ASN A 8 -9.16 -14.12 1.46
CA ASN A 8 -7.93 -13.49 1.90
C ASN A 8 -8.27 -12.24 2.69
N SER A 9 -7.55 -11.98 3.77
CA SER A 9 -7.66 -10.72 4.53
C SER A 9 -6.38 -9.91 4.37
N CYS A 10 -6.53 -8.62 4.12
CA CYS A 10 -5.43 -7.67 4.06
C CYS A 10 -5.72 -6.48 4.97
N LEU A 11 -4.89 -6.27 5.99
CA LEU A 11 -4.90 -5.06 6.80
C LEU A 11 -3.86 -4.08 6.25
N MET A 12 -4.28 -2.86 5.98
CA MET A 12 -3.48 -1.84 5.32
C MET A 12 -3.52 -0.53 6.10
N LEU A 13 -2.40 0.19 6.13
CA LEU A 13 -2.35 1.61 6.43
C LEU A 13 -2.41 2.37 5.11
N ALA A 14 -3.51 3.04 4.87
CA ALA A 14 -3.73 3.81 3.66
C ALA A 14 -2.78 5.00 3.58
N VAL A 15 -2.30 5.26 2.39
CA VAL A 15 -1.34 6.31 2.08
C VAL A 15 -1.90 7.19 0.98
N ASN A 16 -1.74 8.50 1.12
CA ASN A 16 -2.00 9.45 0.06
C ASN A 16 -0.66 9.94 -0.50
N LEU A 17 -0.32 9.48 -1.69
CA LEU A 17 0.79 10.02 -2.47
C LEU A 17 0.23 11.14 -3.35
N MET A 18 0.74 12.36 -3.23
CA MET A 18 0.12 13.55 -3.83
C MET A 18 0.41 13.73 -5.33
N THR A 19 1.24 12.86 -5.94
CA THR A 19 1.61 12.94 -7.37
C THR A 19 1.34 11.68 -8.18
N PRO A 20 0.24 10.92 -7.93
CA PRO A 20 0.00 9.68 -8.68
C PRO A 20 -0.35 9.92 -10.16
N VAL A 21 -0.82 11.12 -10.53
CA VAL A 21 -1.06 11.48 -11.93
C VAL A 21 0.25 11.64 -12.69
N ASP A 22 1.26 12.23 -12.05
CA ASP A 22 2.57 12.42 -12.68
C ASP A 22 3.28 11.09 -12.92
N LEU A 23 3.00 10.05 -12.12
CA LEU A 23 3.51 8.70 -12.33
C LEU A 23 3.02 8.08 -13.66
N ALA A 24 1.82 8.45 -14.13
CA ALA A 24 1.33 7.98 -15.43
C ALA A 24 2.18 8.47 -16.61
N TYR A 25 2.87 9.59 -16.46
CA TYR A 25 3.81 10.10 -17.47
C TYR A 25 5.23 9.54 -17.31
N VAL A 26 5.50 8.83 -16.21
CA VAL A 26 6.82 8.25 -15.93
C VAL A 26 6.93 6.86 -16.53
N PHE A 27 5.88 6.05 -16.37
CA PHE A 27 5.88 4.65 -16.79
C PHE A 27 5.37 4.50 -18.22
N ASP A 28 6.15 3.82 -19.06
CA ASP A 28 5.73 3.50 -20.43
C ASP A 28 4.65 2.40 -20.40
N ALA A 29 3.53 2.62 -21.09
CA ALA A 29 2.40 1.69 -21.11
C ALA A 29 2.79 0.23 -21.46
N PRO A 30 3.69 -0.04 -22.43
CA PRO A 30 4.12 -1.41 -22.74
C PRO A 30 4.90 -2.13 -21.62
N ASP A 31 5.45 -1.38 -20.65
CA ASP A 31 6.20 -1.96 -19.55
C ASP A 31 5.29 -2.30 -18.36
N LEU A 32 4.08 -1.72 -18.31
CA LEU A 32 3.12 -1.96 -17.25
C LEU A 32 2.49 -3.36 -17.40
N LYS A 33 2.31 -4.02 -16.28
CA LYS A 33 1.57 -5.28 -16.18
C LYS A 33 0.12 -5.02 -15.74
N ASP A 34 -0.68 -6.07 -15.59
CA ASP A 34 -2.15 -6.04 -15.42
C ASP A 34 -2.67 -5.04 -14.37
N THR A 35 -1.99 -4.89 -13.24
CA THR A 35 -2.38 -3.91 -12.21
C THR A 35 -1.89 -2.49 -12.52
N GLY A 36 -0.89 -2.36 -13.38
CA GLY A 36 -0.37 -1.08 -13.83
C GLY A 36 0.17 -0.21 -12.69
N ILE A 37 -0.23 1.08 -12.71
CA ILE A 37 0.14 2.06 -11.68
C ILE A 37 -0.77 1.90 -10.47
N GLU A 38 -0.16 1.78 -9.27
CA GLU A 38 -0.91 1.66 -8.03
C GLU A 38 -1.48 3.01 -7.59
N LEU A 39 -2.79 3.14 -7.63
CA LEU A 39 -3.51 4.36 -7.27
C LEU A 39 -4.12 4.31 -5.86
N ASP A 40 -4.29 3.11 -5.32
CA ASP A 40 -4.77 2.88 -3.95
C ASP A 40 -3.60 2.59 -3.01
N SER A 41 -2.64 3.53 -2.99
CA SER A 41 -1.39 3.39 -2.26
C SER A 41 -1.59 3.07 -0.78
N HIS A 42 -0.85 2.10 -0.28
CA HIS A 42 -0.93 1.66 1.12
C HIS A 42 0.35 0.95 1.58
N ILE A 43 0.53 0.84 2.89
CA ILE A 43 1.47 -0.09 3.50
C ILE A 43 0.68 -1.30 4.00
N THR A 44 0.98 -2.49 3.50
CA THR A 44 0.40 -3.74 3.99
C THR A 44 0.92 -4.05 5.38
N LEU A 45 0.03 -4.04 6.38
CA LEU A 45 0.35 -4.40 7.77
C LEU A 45 0.23 -5.91 8.00
N LEU A 46 -0.73 -6.56 7.34
CA LEU A 46 -0.90 -8.02 7.37
C LEU A 46 -1.58 -8.46 6.07
N TYR A 47 -1.05 -9.50 5.44
CA TYR A 47 -1.73 -10.25 4.41
C TYR A 47 -1.91 -11.69 4.88
N ALA A 48 -3.15 -12.14 4.99
CA ALA A 48 -3.53 -13.46 5.47
C ALA A 48 -4.26 -14.22 4.35
N GLN A 49 -3.47 -14.96 3.58
CA GLN A 49 -3.99 -15.80 2.49
C GLN A 49 -4.84 -16.95 3.05
N GLY A 50 -6.01 -17.15 2.46
CA GLY A 50 -6.92 -18.22 2.86
C GLY A 50 -7.49 -18.08 4.27
N LYS A 51 -7.42 -16.90 4.89
CA LYS A 51 -7.95 -16.65 6.24
C LYS A 51 -8.79 -15.38 6.28
N GLU A 52 -9.99 -15.52 6.81
CA GLU A 52 -10.84 -14.39 7.17
C GLU A 52 -10.54 -13.94 8.60
N ILE A 53 -9.96 -12.75 8.75
CA ILE A 53 -9.68 -12.15 10.05
C ILE A 53 -10.91 -11.33 10.48
N PRO A 54 -11.54 -11.64 11.64
CA PRO A 54 -12.75 -10.94 12.06
C PRO A 54 -12.49 -9.43 12.28
N LYS A 55 -13.20 -8.58 11.54
CA LYS A 55 -13.10 -7.11 11.67
C LYS A 55 -13.14 -6.61 13.11
N LYS A 56 -14.02 -7.19 13.92
CA LYS A 56 -14.22 -6.79 15.33
C LYS A 56 -12.98 -6.98 16.23
N ASN A 57 -12.05 -7.84 15.80
CA ASN A 57 -10.86 -8.17 16.58
C ASN A 57 -9.71 -7.20 16.29
N ILE A 58 -9.65 -6.59 15.11
CA ILE A 58 -8.47 -5.83 14.67
C ILE A 58 -8.10 -4.72 15.65
N ILE A 59 -9.05 -3.90 16.06
CA ILE A 59 -8.76 -2.77 16.97
C ILE A 59 -8.30 -3.25 18.37
N PRO A 60 -8.98 -4.22 19.02
CA PRO A 60 -8.46 -4.84 20.24
C PRO A 60 -7.05 -5.41 20.06
N ASP A 61 -6.81 -6.16 18.98
CA ASP A 61 -5.52 -6.79 18.72
C ASP A 61 -4.39 -5.76 18.51
N LEU A 62 -4.66 -4.66 17.81
CA LEU A 62 -3.69 -3.58 17.66
C LEU A 62 -3.37 -2.89 18.99
N ARG A 63 -4.38 -2.72 19.88
CA ARG A 63 -4.17 -2.20 21.22
C ARG A 63 -3.34 -3.15 22.08
N ASP A 64 -3.60 -4.45 22.00
CA ASP A 64 -2.81 -5.47 22.70
C ASP A 64 -1.35 -5.51 22.23
N ILE A 65 -1.11 -5.32 20.93
CA ILE A 65 0.23 -5.36 20.34
C ILE A 65 1.03 -4.09 20.66
N LEU A 66 0.42 -2.90 20.55
CA LEU A 66 1.09 -1.62 20.73
C LEU A 66 1.03 -1.12 22.18
N GLY A 67 0.00 -1.50 22.94
CA GLY A 67 -0.44 -0.84 24.14
C GLY A 67 -1.39 0.34 23.84
N ASP A 68 -2.29 0.66 24.75
CA ASP A 68 -3.34 1.67 24.54
C ASP A 68 -2.77 3.05 24.16
N GLU A 69 -1.76 3.53 24.90
CA GLU A 69 -1.15 4.85 24.68
C GLU A 69 -0.48 4.94 23.31
N GLU A 70 0.31 3.94 22.94
CA GLU A 70 0.98 3.89 21.64
C GLU A 70 0.01 3.69 20.48
N TYR A 71 -1.07 2.94 20.68
CA TYR A 71 -2.14 2.79 19.68
C TYR A 71 -2.86 4.13 19.45
N ASP A 72 -3.23 4.84 20.52
CA ASP A 72 -3.90 6.14 20.40
C ASP A 72 -2.98 7.19 19.75
N ASN A 73 -1.69 7.19 20.09
CA ASN A 73 -0.69 8.02 19.44
C ASN A 73 -0.51 7.65 17.94
N PHE A 74 -0.49 6.36 17.62
CA PHE A 74 -0.42 5.90 16.23
C PHE A 74 -1.61 6.41 15.40
N LEU A 75 -2.83 6.32 15.94
CA LEU A 75 -4.01 6.85 15.28
C LEU A 75 -3.97 8.38 15.12
N GLU A 76 -3.57 9.09 16.18
CA GLU A 76 -3.51 10.55 16.17
C GLU A 76 -2.52 11.05 15.12
N VAL A 77 -1.32 10.46 15.08
CA VAL A 77 -0.24 10.92 14.19
C VAL A 77 -0.45 10.48 12.74
N TYR A 78 -0.85 9.22 12.53
CA TYR A 78 -0.84 8.63 11.18
C TYR A 78 -2.21 8.46 10.53
N CYS A 79 -3.30 8.51 11.29
CA CYS A 79 -4.63 8.36 10.70
C CYS A 79 -5.47 9.63 10.78
N LYS A 80 -5.33 10.44 11.84
CA LYS A 80 -6.19 11.57 12.11
C LYS A 80 -5.58 12.90 11.67
N ASN A 81 -4.32 13.14 12.05
CA ASN A 81 -3.60 14.35 11.68
C ASN A 81 -3.03 14.26 10.27
N GLN A 82 -3.18 15.34 9.49
CA GLN A 82 -2.56 15.42 8.18
C GLN A 82 -1.14 15.96 8.31
N VAL A 83 -0.21 15.08 8.66
CA VAL A 83 1.21 15.43 8.58
C VAL A 83 1.73 15.02 7.20
N PHE A 84 2.18 16.01 6.43
CA PHE A 84 2.77 15.80 5.12
C PHE A 84 4.28 15.67 5.25
N HIS A 85 4.82 14.64 4.61
CA HIS A 85 6.25 14.39 4.51
C HIS A 85 6.67 14.43 3.05
N LYS A 86 7.87 14.89 2.73
CA LYS A 86 8.44 14.61 1.42
C LYS A 86 8.63 13.09 1.28
N ALA A 87 8.24 12.53 0.14
CA ALA A 87 8.28 11.09 -0.06
C ALA A 87 9.67 10.52 0.20
N LEU A 88 10.71 11.14 -0.36
CA LEU A 88 12.09 10.67 -0.23
C LEU A 88 12.73 11.00 1.12
N ASP A 89 12.11 11.79 2.00
CA ASP A 89 12.60 11.95 3.37
C ASP A 89 12.33 10.70 4.22
N ILE A 90 11.20 10.02 3.96
CA ILE A 90 10.74 8.87 4.77
C ILE A 90 10.78 7.53 4.05
N PHE A 91 10.96 7.53 2.71
CA PHE A 91 11.08 6.32 1.91
C PHE A 91 12.36 6.31 1.07
N ASP A 92 12.82 5.10 0.76
CA ASP A 92 13.84 4.85 -0.25
C ASP A 92 13.18 4.19 -1.47
N LEU A 93 13.52 4.66 -2.67
CA LEU A 93 13.11 4.01 -3.92
C LEU A 93 13.76 2.64 -4.03
N GLY A 94 13.01 1.65 -4.51
CA GLY A 94 13.50 0.30 -4.71
C GLY A 94 12.58 -0.54 -5.58
N SER A 95 12.91 -1.81 -5.70
CA SER A 95 12.10 -2.79 -6.43
C SER A 95 11.95 -4.10 -5.67
N PHE A 96 10.94 -4.88 -6.07
CA PHE A 96 10.87 -6.32 -5.94
C PHE A 96 10.85 -6.91 -7.34
N GLU A 97 11.65 -7.95 -7.56
CA GLU A 97 11.84 -8.59 -8.85
C GLU A 97 11.59 -10.08 -8.69
N ASN A 98 10.47 -10.55 -9.25
CA ASN A 98 10.03 -11.96 -9.24
C ASN A 98 9.37 -12.28 -10.58
N ASP A 99 8.17 -12.89 -10.55
CA ASP A 99 7.31 -13.11 -11.73
C ASP A 99 6.76 -11.82 -12.34
N SER A 100 6.82 -10.75 -11.58
CA SER A 100 6.59 -9.36 -11.97
C SER A 100 7.64 -8.51 -11.29
N ASP A 101 7.96 -7.38 -11.90
CA ASP A 101 8.75 -6.35 -11.24
C ASP A 101 7.80 -5.34 -10.59
N TYR A 102 8.14 -4.89 -9.39
CA TYR A 102 7.41 -3.84 -8.67
C TYR A 102 8.35 -2.69 -8.38
N ILE A 103 7.98 -1.47 -8.77
CA ILE A 103 8.63 -0.27 -8.27
C ILE A 103 7.94 0.13 -6.97
N ILE A 104 8.72 0.31 -5.92
CA ILE A 104 8.23 0.52 -4.56
C ILE A 104 8.97 1.64 -3.85
N LEU A 105 8.30 2.23 -2.87
CA LEU A 105 8.89 3.10 -1.85
C LEU A 105 9.02 2.31 -0.55
N LYS A 106 10.25 1.97 -0.16
CA LYS A 106 10.56 1.24 1.07
C LYS A 106 10.61 2.21 2.24
N LEU A 107 9.81 1.99 3.28
CA LEU A 107 9.83 2.81 4.49
C LEU A 107 11.22 2.74 5.15
N LYS A 108 11.83 3.89 5.41
CA LYS A 108 13.15 3.97 6.04
C LYS A 108 13.12 3.46 7.47
N LYS A 109 14.12 2.65 7.85
CA LYS A 109 14.22 2.05 9.19
C LYS A 109 14.38 3.08 10.31
N ASN A 110 14.91 4.26 10.01
CA ASN A 110 15.07 5.35 10.98
C ASN A 110 13.84 6.24 11.11
N PHE A 111 12.80 6.01 10.30
CA PHE A 111 11.53 6.69 10.47
C PHE A 111 10.68 5.98 11.53
N GLU A 112 10.13 6.74 12.47
CA GLU A 112 9.44 6.22 13.66
C GLU A 112 8.35 5.18 13.33
N LEU A 113 7.58 5.41 12.27
CA LEU A 113 6.51 4.52 11.82
C LEU A 113 7.02 3.09 11.53
N TRP A 114 8.27 2.94 11.08
CA TRP A 114 8.82 1.63 10.72
C TRP A 114 8.74 0.61 11.87
N ASN A 115 9.09 1.04 13.08
CA ASN A 115 9.02 0.19 14.26
C ASN A 115 7.58 -0.22 14.59
N LYS A 116 6.62 0.73 14.50
CA LYS A 116 5.21 0.50 14.78
C LYS A 116 4.60 -0.51 13.79
N VAL A 117 4.76 -0.30 12.48
CA VAL A 117 4.21 -1.22 11.47
C VAL A 117 4.87 -2.60 11.51
N SER A 118 6.17 -2.66 11.82
CA SER A 118 6.88 -3.94 11.99
C SER A 118 6.38 -4.72 13.20
N LEU A 119 6.13 -4.04 14.33
CA LEU A 119 5.57 -4.65 15.53
C LEU A 119 4.14 -5.16 15.29
N ILE A 120 3.30 -4.36 14.62
CA ILE A 120 1.94 -4.74 14.21
C ILE A 120 1.98 -5.99 13.33
N ASN A 121 2.80 -5.98 12.26
CA ASN A 121 2.91 -7.12 11.36
C ASN A 121 3.31 -8.39 12.10
N LYS A 122 4.36 -8.32 12.92
CA LYS A 122 4.85 -9.46 13.71
C LYS A 122 3.78 -9.97 14.69
N GLY A 123 3.13 -9.08 15.44
CA GLY A 123 2.13 -9.43 16.43
C GLY A 123 0.91 -10.11 15.81
N LEU A 124 0.35 -9.51 14.76
CA LEU A 124 -0.81 -10.06 14.06
C LEU A 124 -0.50 -11.40 13.39
N ARG A 125 0.68 -11.55 12.79
CA ARG A 125 1.09 -12.84 12.21
C ARG A 125 1.15 -13.95 13.24
N VAL A 126 1.72 -13.67 14.41
CA VAL A 126 1.76 -14.64 15.53
C VAL A 126 0.34 -14.97 16.00
N GLN A 127 -0.47 -13.96 16.22
CA GLN A 127 -1.83 -14.12 16.75
C GLN A 127 -2.76 -14.90 15.82
N TYR A 128 -2.66 -14.65 14.52
CA TYR A 128 -3.49 -15.34 13.53
C TYR A 128 -2.84 -16.55 12.90
N GLY A 129 -1.60 -16.90 13.29
CA GLY A 129 -0.87 -18.03 12.72
C GLY A 129 -0.68 -17.89 11.22
N VAL A 130 -0.31 -16.68 10.76
CA VAL A 130 -0.05 -16.38 9.36
C VAL A 130 1.44 -16.57 9.10
N SER A 131 1.79 -17.49 8.19
CA SER A 131 3.15 -17.62 7.68
C SER A 131 3.49 -16.43 6.76
N SER A 132 4.78 -16.19 6.56
CA SER A 132 5.25 -15.25 5.54
C SER A 132 6.02 -16.03 4.49
N ASP A 133 5.77 -15.73 3.24
CA ASP A 133 6.57 -16.21 2.13
C ASP A 133 7.93 -15.49 2.05
N PHE A 134 8.09 -14.42 2.85
CA PHE A 134 9.30 -13.61 2.91
C PHE A 134 9.96 -13.72 4.27
N ASP A 135 11.29 -13.93 4.29
CA ASP A 135 12.09 -14.02 5.51
C ASP A 135 12.05 -12.74 6.35
N THR A 136 11.87 -11.60 5.69
CA THR A 136 11.91 -10.29 6.33
C THR A 136 10.74 -9.42 5.85
N TYR A 137 9.96 -8.90 6.81
CA TYR A 137 8.95 -7.90 6.52
C TYR A 137 9.62 -6.57 6.10
N THR A 138 9.25 -6.08 4.94
CA THR A 138 9.70 -4.78 4.41
C THR A 138 8.47 -3.90 4.20
N PRO A 139 8.17 -2.94 5.11
CA PRO A 139 7.08 -2.00 4.91
C PRO A 139 7.35 -1.15 3.66
N HIS A 140 6.40 -1.11 2.73
CA HIS A 140 6.55 -0.40 1.46
C HIS A 140 5.22 0.06 0.91
N VAL A 141 5.28 1.01 0.00
CA VAL A 141 4.19 1.44 -0.88
C VAL A 141 4.55 1.03 -2.29
N SER A 142 3.67 0.33 -2.98
CA SER A 142 3.83 0.02 -4.40
C SER A 142 3.50 1.27 -5.25
N LEU A 143 4.27 1.51 -6.30
CA LEU A 143 4.03 2.57 -7.29
C LEU A 143 3.51 2.01 -8.61
N ALA A 144 4.10 0.91 -9.07
CA ALA A 144 3.69 0.24 -10.32
C ALA A 144 4.06 -1.23 -10.30
N GLU A 145 3.26 -2.05 -10.97
CA GLU A 145 3.59 -3.40 -11.37
C GLU A 145 4.01 -3.40 -12.84
N LEU A 146 5.16 -4.02 -13.11
CA LEU A 146 5.83 -3.99 -14.41
C LEU A 146 6.07 -5.42 -14.92
N ASN A 147 6.28 -5.51 -16.21
CA ASN A 147 6.77 -6.73 -16.84
C ASN A 147 8.17 -7.10 -16.32
N PRO A 148 8.48 -8.40 -16.17
CA PRO A 148 9.77 -8.86 -15.63
C PRO A 148 10.96 -8.28 -16.38
N GLY A 149 11.99 -7.85 -15.65
CA GLY A 149 13.24 -7.31 -16.19
C GLY A 149 13.20 -5.82 -16.56
N THR A 150 12.10 -5.11 -16.26
CA THR A 150 11.97 -3.68 -16.59
C THR A 150 12.24 -2.74 -15.41
N ALA A 151 12.27 -3.23 -14.16
CA ALA A 151 12.43 -2.40 -12.95
C ALA A 151 13.67 -1.50 -13.00
N ARG A 152 14.80 -2.03 -13.47
CA ARG A 152 16.07 -1.29 -13.52
C ARG A 152 15.98 0.01 -14.31
N LYS A 153 15.22 0.02 -15.42
CA LYS A 153 14.98 1.22 -16.24
C LYS A 153 14.42 2.36 -15.42
N TYR A 154 13.50 2.04 -14.50
CA TYR A 154 12.81 3.04 -13.68
C TYR A 154 13.59 3.41 -12.43
N LEU A 155 14.34 2.47 -11.84
CA LEU A 155 15.23 2.78 -10.71
C LEU A 155 16.35 3.76 -11.10
N GLU A 156 16.77 3.75 -12.37
CA GLU A 156 17.80 4.65 -12.92
C GLU A 156 17.17 5.90 -13.61
N SER A 157 15.83 6.07 -13.56
CA SER A 157 15.11 7.14 -14.24
C SER A 157 15.20 8.47 -13.50
N GLU A 158 15.86 9.47 -14.10
CA GLU A 158 15.83 10.85 -13.60
C GLU A 158 14.41 11.41 -13.53
N LYS A 159 13.52 11.02 -14.45
CA LYS A 159 12.13 11.46 -14.49
C LYS A 159 11.36 10.97 -13.26
N LEU A 160 11.52 9.68 -12.89
CA LEU A 160 10.90 9.15 -11.67
C LEU A 160 11.45 9.84 -10.43
N MET A 161 12.77 10.02 -10.35
CA MET A 161 13.39 10.70 -9.22
C MET A 161 12.90 12.12 -9.06
N THR A 162 12.81 12.91 -10.14
CA THR A 162 12.28 14.27 -10.10
C THR A 162 10.85 14.31 -9.57
N VAL A 163 9.97 13.41 -10.05
CA VAL A 163 8.58 13.32 -9.56
C VAL A 163 8.55 12.98 -8.07
N LEU A 164 9.40 12.07 -7.60
CA LEU A 164 9.42 11.69 -6.18
C LEU A 164 10.02 12.75 -5.26
N GLU A 165 11.01 13.52 -5.72
CA GLU A 165 11.61 14.66 -4.98
C GLU A 165 10.58 15.77 -4.72
N ASP A 166 9.65 15.96 -5.65
CA ASP A 166 8.56 16.94 -5.52
C ASP A 166 7.30 16.36 -4.87
N SER A 167 7.28 15.04 -4.61
CA SER A 167 6.13 14.37 -4.05
C SER A 167 6.03 14.54 -2.54
N TYR A 168 4.81 14.77 -2.08
CA TYR A 168 4.43 14.71 -0.68
C TYR A 168 3.55 13.50 -0.41
N ILE A 169 3.65 12.98 0.79
CA ILE A 169 2.91 11.82 1.25
C ILE A 169 2.33 12.09 2.64
N ASN A 170 1.13 11.62 2.88
CA ASN A 170 0.57 11.52 4.21
C ASN A 170 -0.15 10.18 4.40
N PHE A 171 -0.25 9.76 5.65
CA PHE A 171 -0.99 8.57 6.01
C PHE A 171 -2.45 8.92 6.29
N GLU A 172 -3.34 7.93 6.15
CA GLU A 172 -4.78 8.20 6.25
C GLU A 172 -5.47 7.22 7.20
N ASP A 173 -6.12 6.19 6.66
CA ASP A 173 -6.96 5.28 7.43
C ASP A 173 -6.35 3.88 7.56
N LEU A 174 -6.75 3.16 8.62
CA LEU A 174 -6.61 1.72 8.66
C LEU A 174 -7.76 1.08 7.87
N ILE A 175 -7.43 0.21 6.93
CA ILE A 175 -8.38 -0.46 6.06
C ILE A 175 -8.20 -1.96 6.20
N LEU A 176 -9.30 -2.67 6.45
CA LEU A 176 -9.35 -4.13 6.36
C LEU A 176 -10.09 -4.51 5.08
N SER A 177 -9.42 -5.25 4.22
CA SER A 177 -9.95 -5.74 2.95
C SER A 177 -10.13 -7.25 2.98
N TYR A 178 -11.24 -7.72 2.41
CA TYR A 178 -11.48 -9.13 2.14
C TYR A 178 -11.65 -9.35 0.65
N GLY A 179 -11.07 -10.43 0.12
CA GLY A 179 -11.24 -10.81 -1.28
C GLY A 179 -10.99 -12.29 -1.50
N LYS A 180 -11.61 -12.86 -2.51
CA LYS A 180 -11.36 -14.25 -2.95
C LYS A 180 -10.14 -14.33 -3.87
N SER A 181 -9.87 -13.25 -4.57
CA SER A 181 -8.73 -13.09 -5.47
C SER A 181 -7.99 -11.78 -5.17
N ASN A 182 -6.95 -11.52 -5.93
CA ASN A 182 -6.26 -10.23 -5.90
C ASN A 182 -6.99 -9.16 -6.74
N GLU A 183 -8.07 -9.51 -7.44
CA GLU A 183 -8.83 -8.58 -8.26
C GLU A 183 -9.56 -7.53 -7.40
N PRO A 184 -9.46 -6.23 -7.75
CA PRO A 184 -10.06 -5.14 -6.97
C PRO A 184 -11.59 -5.25 -6.80
N GLU A 185 -12.28 -5.75 -7.81
CA GLU A 185 -13.75 -5.90 -7.84
C GLU A 185 -14.26 -6.97 -6.87
N ASP A 186 -13.42 -7.95 -6.54
CA ASP A 186 -13.75 -9.00 -5.59
C ASP A 186 -13.49 -8.61 -4.13
N ARG A 187 -12.93 -7.41 -3.92
CA ARG A 187 -12.51 -6.94 -2.60
C ARG A 187 -13.58 -6.10 -1.92
N LYS A 188 -13.91 -6.46 -0.70
CA LYS A 188 -14.73 -5.65 0.21
C LYS A 188 -13.84 -4.96 1.23
N GLN A 189 -13.82 -3.64 1.20
CA GLN A 189 -13.03 -2.82 2.11
C GLN A 189 -13.85 -2.27 3.28
N TYR A 190 -13.25 -2.26 4.46
CA TYR A 190 -13.78 -1.68 5.68
C TYR A 190 -12.79 -0.67 6.24
N TYR A 191 -13.18 0.57 6.29
CA TYR A 191 -12.41 1.63 6.94
C TYR A 191 -12.59 1.50 8.45
N LEU A 192 -11.51 1.19 9.17
CA LEU A 192 -11.55 0.92 10.60
C LEU A 192 -11.53 2.20 11.42
N THR A 193 -10.87 3.24 10.93
CA THR A 193 -10.77 4.54 11.58
C THR A 193 -11.74 5.55 11.01
N ASN A 194 -12.08 5.43 9.73
CA ASN A 194 -13.10 6.19 9.00
C ASN A 194 -12.94 7.72 9.07
N PHE A 195 -11.68 8.21 9.22
CA PHE A 195 -11.42 9.64 9.27
C PHE A 195 -11.52 10.30 7.88
N LYS A 196 -11.11 9.60 6.82
CA LYS A 196 -11.00 10.15 5.45
C LYS A 196 -11.54 9.24 4.35
N ALA A 197 -12.34 8.24 4.71
CA ALA A 197 -12.88 7.26 3.78
C ALA A 197 -13.56 7.86 2.54
N ILE A 198 -14.36 8.91 2.72
CA ILE A 198 -15.12 9.56 1.64
C ILE A 198 -14.17 10.30 0.71
N ASP A 199 -13.27 11.12 1.26
CA ASP A 199 -12.32 11.91 0.48
C ASP A 199 -11.38 11.00 -0.32
N ARG A 200 -10.90 9.91 0.30
CA ARG A 200 -10.10 8.90 -0.35
C ARG A 200 -10.83 8.23 -1.51
N TYR A 201 -12.08 7.82 -1.31
CA TYR A 201 -12.87 7.18 -2.35
C TYR A 201 -12.99 8.07 -3.61
N PHE A 202 -13.37 9.32 -3.44
CA PHE A 202 -13.52 10.24 -4.58
C PHE A 202 -12.19 10.56 -5.25
N ARG A 203 -11.11 10.71 -4.48
CA ARG A 203 -9.77 10.93 -5.01
C ARG A 203 -9.33 9.78 -5.90
N ILE A 204 -9.40 8.53 -5.41
CA ILE A 204 -8.98 7.35 -6.18
C ILE A 204 -9.83 7.18 -7.44
N ALA A 205 -11.15 7.37 -7.35
CA ALA A 205 -12.02 7.32 -8.52
C ALA A 205 -11.65 8.37 -9.58
N GLY A 206 -11.30 9.58 -9.16
CA GLY A 206 -10.80 10.64 -10.04
C GLY A 206 -9.47 10.26 -10.70
N LEU A 207 -8.52 9.76 -9.92
CA LEU A 207 -7.20 9.34 -10.40
C LEU A 207 -7.29 8.21 -11.43
N LYS A 208 -8.10 7.18 -11.17
CA LYS A 208 -8.32 6.07 -12.12
C LYS A 208 -8.81 6.56 -13.47
N LYS A 209 -9.74 7.53 -13.47
CA LYS A 209 -10.25 8.13 -14.71
C LYS A 209 -9.16 8.88 -15.45
N THR A 210 -8.42 9.76 -14.77
CA THR A 210 -7.37 10.58 -15.38
C THR A 210 -6.24 9.72 -15.93
N ASN A 211 -5.75 8.73 -15.18
CA ASN A 211 -4.68 7.85 -15.64
C ASN A 211 -5.11 7.01 -16.86
N ALA A 212 -6.36 6.54 -16.89
CA ALA A 212 -6.89 5.82 -18.04
C ALA A 212 -6.99 6.70 -19.30
N GLU A 213 -7.21 8.00 -19.15
CA GLU A 213 -7.20 8.96 -20.25
C GLU A 213 -5.78 9.20 -20.78
N ILE A 214 -4.80 9.41 -19.88
CA ILE A 214 -3.39 9.61 -20.23
C ILE A 214 -2.82 8.40 -20.97
N LEU A 215 -2.98 7.19 -20.42
CA LEU A 215 -2.44 5.97 -21.03
C LEU A 215 -3.03 5.69 -22.42
N LYS A 216 -4.30 6.05 -22.68
CA LYS A 216 -4.91 5.93 -24.01
C LYS A 216 -4.40 6.94 -25.03
N GLU A 217 -3.90 8.09 -24.59
CA GLU A 217 -3.31 9.10 -25.48
C GLU A 217 -1.90 8.69 -25.94
N GLU A 218 -1.15 7.97 -25.10
CA GLU A 218 0.19 7.46 -25.43
C GLU A 218 0.16 6.25 -26.40
N GLU A 219 -0.97 5.54 -26.49
CA GLU A 219 -1.16 4.44 -27.45
C GLU A 219 -1.49 4.90 -28.90
N LYS A 220 -1.66 6.19 -29.15
CA LYS A 220 -1.97 6.75 -30.49
C LYS A 220 -0.77 7.38 -31.16
#